data_2227e737864136367f45b461bacd7261
#
_entry.id   2227e737864136367f45b461bacd7261
#
_cell.length_a   1.000
_cell.length_b   1.000
_cell.length_c   1.000
_cell.angle_alpha   90.00
_cell.angle_beta   90.00
_cell.angle_gamma   90.00
#
_symmetry.space_group_name_H-M   'P 1'
#
loop_
_entity.id
_entity.type
_entity.pdbx_description
1 polymer ?
#
loop_
_entity_poly.entity_id
_entity_poly.type
_entity_poly.pdbx_seq_one_letter_code
_entity_poly.pdbx_strand_id
1 'polypeptide(L)'
;MQTTYQQPDARGHFGIYGGSFVSETLTHAINELKAAYARYQHDPDFLAEFRSELAHFVGRPSPVYHAARMSRETGGAQIFLKREDLNHTGAHKINNTIGQAMLARRMGKPRIIAETGAGQHGVATATICARYGLECVVYMGSEDVKRQSPNVYRMKLLGATVVPVESGSRTLKDALNEAMRDWVANVDNTFYIIGTVAGPHPYPMMVRDFQSVIGEECLVQMPEMLLAAGCKNEQPDAVIACVGGGSNAMGIFYPYINHAQTRLIGVEAAGEGMESGKHSASLQKGSPGVLHGNRTYVLQDDNGQVTETHSVSAGLDYPGVG
;
A
#
# COMPACT_ATOMS: atom_id res chain seq x y z
N MET A 1 27.59 12.18 -11.00
CA MET A 1 26.55 12.90 -10.21
C MET A 1 25.41 11.94 -10.03
N GLN A 2 25.13 11.46 -8.81
CA GLN A 2 23.91 10.72 -8.55
C GLN A 2 22.74 11.70 -8.72
N THR A 3 21.86 11.45 -9.69
CA THR A 3 20.62 12.19 -9.83
C THR A 3 19.73 11.80 -8.66
N THR A 4 19.53 12.72 -7.72
CA THR A 4 18.59 12.51 -6.61
C THR A 4 17.19 12.28 -7.19
N TYR A 5 16.53 11.21 -6.81
CA TYR A 5 15.17 10.91 -7.24
C TYR A 5 14.21 12.03 -6.77
N GLN A 6 13.56 12.72 -7.72
CA GLN A 6 12.73 13.91 -7.46
C GLN A 6 11.28 13.75 -7.95
N GLN A 7 10.75 12.55 -7.94
CA GLN A 7 9.37 12.30 -8.34
C GLN A 7 8.42 12.23 -7.13
N PRO A 8 7.16 12.60 -7.29
CA PRO A 8 6.50 13.07 -8.51
C PRO A 8 6.76 14.55 -8.82
N ASP A 9 6.36 14.98 -10.02
CA ASP A 9 6.29 16.41 -10.37
C ASP A 9 5.18 17.13 -9.57
N ALA A 10 5.07 18.45 -9.71
CA ALA A 10 4.07 19.26 -9.01
C ALA A 10 2.60 18.89 -9.34
N ARG A 11 2.36 18.15 -10.41
CA ARG A 11 1.04 17.63 -10.80
C ARG A 11 0.83 16.19 -10.39
N GLY A 12 1.80 15.59 -9.72
CA GLY A 12 1.74 14.21 -9.22
C GLY A 12 2.09 13.15 -10.26
N HIS A 13 2.86 13.52 -11.30
CA HIS A 13 3.29 12.56 -12.30
C HIS A 13 4.69 11.99 -11.99
N PHE A 14 4.84 10.71 -12.28
CA PHE A 14 6.10 9.95 -12.28
C PHE A 14 6.46 9.65 -13.75
N GLY A 15 7.00 10.64 -14.46
CA GLY A 15 7.12 10.59 -15.91
C GLY A 15 5.75 10.63 -16.60
N ILE A 16 5.39 9.56 -17.33
CA ILE A 16 4.07 9.45 -17.98
C ILE A 16 2.99 8.86 -17.07
N TYR A 17 3.35 8.37 -15.89
CA TYR A 17 2.45 7.71 -14.93
C TYR A 17 2.01 8.65 -13.81
N GLY A 18 1.11 8.18 -12.95
CA GLY A 18 0.56 8.97 -11.85
C GLY A 18 -0.52 9.94 -12.30
N GLY A 19 -0.49 11.16 -11.76
CA GLY A 19 -1.47 12.21 -12.04
C GLY A 19 -2.78 12.03 -11.30
N SER A 20 -3.82 12.73 -11.75
CA SER A 20 -5.16 12.71 -11.13
C SER A 20 -6.23 12.69 -12.23
N PHE A 21 -6.80 11.51 -12.47
CA PHE A 21 -7.80 11.22 -13.50
C PHE A 21 -9.12 10.85 -12.82
N VAL A 22 -9.74 11.83 -12.19
CA VAL A 22 -11.01 11.66 -11.46
C VAL A 22 -12.12 12.43 -12.12
N SER A 23 -13.38 12.08 -11.81
CA SER A 23 -14.54 12.86 -12.21
C SER A 23 -14.51 14.27 -11.57
N GLU A 24 -15.19 15.23 -12.20
CA GLU A 24 -15.31 16.59 -11.66
C GLU A 24 -15.83 16.62 -10.22
N THR A 25 -16.72 15.70 -9.88
CA THR A 25 -17.31 15.56 -8.55
C THR A 25 -16.30 15.27 -7.45
N LEU A 26 -15.16 14.62 -7.77
CA LEU A 26 -14.07 14.37 -6.82
C LEU A 26 -12.97 15.43 -6.84
N THR A 27 -12.96 16.34 -7.80
CA THR A 27 -11.89 17.34 -7.94
C THR A 27 -11.73 18.19 -6.69
N HIS A 28 -12.84 18.61 -6.06
CA HIS A 28 -12.80 19.40 -4.84
C HIS A 28 -12.15 18.61 -3.69
N ALA A 29 -12.60 17.38 -3.43
CA ALA A 29 -12.07 16.52 -2.36
C ALA A 29 -10.58 16.23 -2.57
N ILE A 30 -10.15 15.95 -3.80
CA ILE A 30 -8.75 15.75 -4.14
C ILE A 30 -7.90 16.99 -3.91
N ASN A 31 -8.41 18.19 -4.26
CA ASN A 31 -7.68 19.43 -4.02
C ASN A 31 -7.61 19.77 -2.52
N GLU A 32 -8.66 19.51 -1.76
CA GLU A 32 -8.66 19.61 -0.29
C GLU A 32 -7.58 18.68 0.31
N LEU A 33 -7.52 17.42 -0.14
CA LEU A 33 -6.51 16.46 0.29
C LEU A 33 -5.09 16.89 -0.08
N LYS A 34 -4.88 17.38 -1.32
CA LYS A 34 -3.57 17.91 -1.75
C LYS A 34 -3.10 19.06 -0.85
N ALA A 35 -3.98 20.01 -0.57
CA ALA A 35 -3.67 21.16 0.28
C ALA A 35 -3.34 20.72 1.73
N ALA A 36 -4.14 19.80 2.27
CA ALA A 36 -3.91 19.26 3.60
C ALA A 36 -2.58 18.50 3.67
N TYR A 37 -2.32 17.62 2.70
CA TYR A 37 -1.08 16.86 2.70
C TYR A 37 0.16 17.74 2.50
N ALA A 38 0.12 18.72 1.58
CA ALA A 38 1.19 19.70 1.41
C ALA A 38 1.51 20.47 2.69
N ARG A 39 0.48 20.76 3.51
CA ARG A 39 0.66 21.43 4.81
C ARG A 39 1.31 20.53 5.83
N TYR A 40 0.86 19.25 5.94
CA TYR A 40 1.25 18.39 7.05
C TYR A 40 2.44 17.47 6.77
N GLN A 41 2.80 17.19 5.50
CA GLN A 41 3.91 16.30 5.15
C GLN A 41 5.28 16.70 5.75
N HIS A 42 5.46 17.97 6.07
CA HIS A 42 6.69 18.51 6.68
C HIS A 42 6.44 19.18 8.04
N ASP A 43 5.21 19.10 8.55
CA ASP A 43 4.85 19.68 9.84
C ASP A 43 5.50 18.89 10.97
N PRO A 44 6.35 19.53 11.83
CA PRO A 44 7.08 18.82 12.86
C PRO A 44 6.18 18.14 13.90
N ASP A 45 5.04 18.75 14.24
CA ASP A 45 4.12 18.21 15.25
C ASP A 45 3.38 17.00 14.70
N PHE A 46 2.95 17.08 13.42
CA PHE A 46 2.34 15.94 12.73
C PHE A 46 3.31 14.76 12.63
N LEU A 47 4.55 15.01 12.24
CA LEU A 47 5.58 13.98 12.10
C LEU A 47 5.98 13.40 13.47
N ALA A 48 6.02 14.20 14.52
CA ALA A 48 6.29 13.73 15.89
C ALA A 48 5.15 12.82 16.40
N GLU A 49 3.88 13.23 16.20
CA GLU A 49 2.72 12.40 16.52
C GLU A 49 2.73 11.09 15.74
N PHE A 50 2.99 11.15 14.42
CA PHE A 50 3.08 9.96 13.57
C PHE A 50 4.17 8.99 14.04
N ARG A 51 5.37 9.47 14.34
CA ARG A 51 6.46 8.64 14.88
C ARG A 51 6.11 8.05 16.24
N SER A 52 5.45 8.80 17.11
CA SER A 52 4.96 8.31 18.39
C SER A 52 3.95 7.17 18.23
N GLU A 53 3.00 7.29 17.30
CA GLU A 53 2.05 6.23 16.98
C GLU A 53 2.75 4.99 16.42
N LEU A 54 3.71 5.17 15.53
CA LEU A 54 4.51 4.07 14.99
C LEU A 54 5.28 3.34 16.11
N ALA A 55 5.90 4.06 17.04
CA ALA A 55 6.67 3.46 18.12
C ALA A 55 5.80 2.78 19.18
N HIS A 56 4.75 3.46 19.67
CA HIS A 56 4.02 3.03 20.87
C HIS A 56 2.73 2.26 20.58
N PHE A 57 2.15 2.43 19.39
CA PHE A 57 0.94 1.72 19.01
C PHE A 57 1.20 0.61 17.99
N VAL A 58 2.06 0.84 17.00
CA VAL A 58 2.41 -0.17 16.00
C VAL A 58 3.47 -1.15 16.51
N GLY A 59 4.38 -0.70 17.37
CA GLY A 59 5.49 -1.50 17.90
C GLY A 59 6.75 -1.44 17.02
N ARG A 60 6.93 -0.32 16.30
CA ARG A 60 8.15 -0.11 15.49
C ARG A 60 9.35 0.36 16.33
N PRO A 61 10.60 0.10 15.88
CA PRO A 61 10.96 -0.51 14.59
C PRO A 61 10.63 -2.01 14.53
N SER A 62 10.12 -2.50 13.39
CA SER A 62 9.98 -3.94 13.18
C SER A 62 11.37 -4.59 13.04
N PRO A 63 11.59 -5.80 13.56
CA PRO A 63 12.90 -6.42 13.51
C PRO A 63 13.27 -6.91 12.11
N VAL A 64 14.58 -6.93 11.84
CA VAL A 64 15.16 -7.73 10.75
C VAL A 64 15.58 -9.06 11.34
N TYR A 65 15.17 -10.16 10.72
CA TYR A 65 15.46 -11.53 11.16
C TYR A 65 16.39 -12.23 10.15
N HIS A 66 17.55 -12.71 10.61
CA HIS A 66 18.42 -13.53 9.80
C HIS A 66 17.87 -14.96 9.72
N ALA A 67 17.40 -15.35 8.55
CA ALA A 67 16.87 -16.69 8.27
C ALA A 67 18.02 -17.70 8.01
N ALA A 68 18.89 -17.90 9.01
CA ALA A 68 20.14 -18.64 8.89
C ALA A 68 19.94 -20.09 8.40
N ARG A 69 18.86 -20.75 8.83
CA ARG A 69 18.55 -22.12 8.36
C ARG A 69 18.20 -22.10 6.86
N MET A 70 17.33 -21.19 6.44
CA MET A 70 16.96 -21.04 5.03
C MET A 70 18.17 -20.70 4.17
N SER A 71 19.04 -19.81 4.63
CA SER A 71 20.29 -19.45 3.95
C SER A 71 21.18 -20.67 3.72
N ARG A 72 21.33 -21.54 4.72
CA ARG A 72 22.12 -22.78 4.59
C ARG A 72 21.48 -23.80 3.64
N GLU A 73 20.17 -24.00 3.75
CA GLU A 73 19.44 -24.99 2.95
C GLU A 73 19.39 -24.63 1.46
N THR A 74 19.31 -23.33 1.15
CA THR A 74 19.34 -22.84 -0.25
C THR A 74 20.75 -22.81 -0.83
N GLY A 75 21.79 -22.82 0.00
CA GLY A 75 23.20 -22.89 -0.43
C GLY A 75 23.69 -21.66 -1.20
N GLY A 76 23.01 -20.53 -1.06
CA GLY A 76 23.29 -19.30 -1.82
C GLY A 76 23.45 -18.07 -0.92
N ALA A 77 22.56 -17.10 -1.09
CA ALA A 77 22.59 -15.84 -0.39
C ALA A 77 22.27 -15.96 1.10
N GLN A 78 22.77 -15.02 1.89
CA GLN A 78 22.29 -14.80 3.25
C GLN A 78 20.92 -14.11 3.17
N ILE A 79 19.90 -14.73 3.79
CA ILE A 79 18.50 -14.30 3.70
C ILE A 79 18.09 -13.60 4.99
N PHE A 80 17.63 -12.38 4.85
CA PHE A 80 17.10 -11.56 5.93
C PHE A 80 15.63 -11.21 5.67
N LEU A 81 14.80 -11.25 6.70
CA LEU A 81 13.38 -10.95 6.63
C LEU A 81 13.09 -9.70 7.44
N LYS A 82 12.59 -8.65 6.79
CA LYS A 82 11.99 -7.50 7.46
C LYS A 82 10.59 -7.89 7.93
N ARG A 83 10.41 -8.00 9.25
CA ARG A 83 9.26 -8.66 9.89
C ARG A 83 8.08 -7.70 10.09
N GLU A 84 7.49 -7.23 8.99
CA GLU A 84 6.29 -6.38 9.05
C GLU A 84 5.03 -7.12 9.57
N ASP A 85 5.07 -8.44 9.60
CA ASP A 85 4.07 -9.31 10.21
C ASP A 85 4.02 -9.20 11.75
N LEU A 86 5.04 -8.65 12.38
CA LEU A 86 5.10 -8.42 13.83
C LEU A 86 4.53 -7.06 14.24
N ASN A 87 4.20 -6.20 13.31
CA ASN A 87 3.49 -4.97 13.60
C ASN A 87 2.10 -5.24 14.14
N HIS A 88 1.57 -4.32 14.94
CA HIS A 88 0.15 -4.36 15.32
C HIS A 88 -0.73 -4.50 14.06
N THR A 89 -1.74 -5.33 14.12
CA THR A 89 -2.60 -5.82 13.03
C THR A 89 -2.00 -6.91 12.13
N GLY A 90 -0.70 -7.17 12.18
CA GLY A 90 -0.07 -8.31 11.51
C GLY A 90 0.44 -8.04 10.10
N ALA A 91 0.59 -6.76 9.70
CA ALA A 91 1.14 -6.37 8.38
C ALA A 91 1.60 -4.91 8.35
N HIS A 92 2.25 -4.51 7.25
CA HIS A 92 2.70 -3.14 6.98
C HIS A 92 1.56 -2.11 6.82
N LYS A 93 0.32 -2.54 6.60
CA LYS A 93 -0.80 -1.65 6.28
C LYS A 93 -1.07 -0.60 7.35
N ILE A 94 -0.81 -0.93 8.62
CA ILE A 94 -1.03 -0.04 9.75
C ILE A 94 -0.22 1.25 9.65
N ASN A 95 1.00 1.22 9.08
CA ASN A 95 1.85 2.40 8.91
C ASN A 95 1.12 3.50 8.12
N ASN A 96 0.56 3.10 6.98
CA ASN A 96 -0.16 3.99 6.08
C ASN A 96 -1.50 4.44 6.67
N THR A 97 -2.27 3.52 7.26
CA THR A 97 -3.61 3.85 7.79
C THR A 97 -3.55 4.85 8.94
N ILE A 98 -2.52 4.78 9.79
CA ILE A 98 -2.28 5.78 10.84
C ILE A 98 -2.06 7.17 10.23
N GLY A 99 -1.14 7.31 9.28
CA GLY A 99 -0.84 8.59 8.66
C GLY A 99 -2.06 9.21 7.98
N GLN A 100 -2.82 8.41 7.22
CA GLN A 100 -4.04 8.88 6.57
C GLN A 100 -5.15 9.22 7.56
N ALA A 101 -5.36 8.44 8.62
CA ALA A 101 -6.36 8.72 9.64
C ALA A 101 -6.03 9.98 10.46
N MET A 102 -4.76 10.21 10.77
CA MET A 102 -4.31 11.47 11.38
C MET A 102 -4.62 12.65 10.48
N LEU A 103 -4.37 12.53 9.16
CA LEU A 103 -4.69 13.57 8.19
C LEU A 103 -6.21 13.80 8.12
N ALA A 104 -7.03 12.74 8.07
CA ALA A 104 -8.49 12.83 8.10
C ALA A 104 -9.00 13.61 9.32
N ARG A 105 -8.44 13.34 10.51
CA ARG A 105 -8.77 14.09 11.73
C ARG A 105 -8.40 15.57 11.63
N ARG A 106 -7.23 15.91 11.07
CA ARG A 106 -6.81 17.30 10.81
C ARG A 106 -7.72 18.02 9.82
N MET A 107 -8.31 17.27 8.88
CA MET A 107 -9.30 17.77 7.91
C MET A 107 -10.74 17.81 8.47
N GLY A 108 -10.97 17.35 9.70
CA GLY A 108 -12.29 17.33 10.33
C GLY A 108 -13.25 16.30 9.72
N LYS A 109 -12.74 15.22 9.08
CA LYS A 109 -13.57 14.17 8.48
C LYS A 109 -13.89 13.10 9.52
N PRO A 110 -15.16 12.98 9.98
CA PRO A 110 -15.54 12.03 11.04
C PRO A 110 -15.75 10.61 10.52
N ARG A 111 -15.95 10.43 9.23
CA ARG A 111 -16.24 9.15 8.58
C ARG A 111 -15.08 8.71 7.69
N ILE A 112 -14.69 7.46 7.85
CA ILE A 112 -13.62 6.82 7.05
C ILE A 112 -14.24 5.71 6.21
N ILE A 113 -13.86 5.66 4.94
CA ILE A 113 -14.11 4.52 4.08
C ILE A 113 -12.78 3.90 3.62
N ALA A 114 -12.80 2.61 3.35
CA ALA A 114 -11.67 1.87 2.80
C ALA A 114 -12.14 0.72 1.92
N GLU A 115 -11.32 0.31 1.00
CA GLU A 115 -11.41 -0.97 0.29
C GLU A 115 -10.54 -2.03 0.94
N THR A 116 -10.84 -3.31 0.69
CA THR A 116 -9.93 -4.40 1.06
C THR A 116 -10.17 -5.65 0.21
N GLY A 117 -9.11 -6.38 -0.12
CA GLY A 117 -9.16 -7.70 -0.71
C GLY A 117 -8.83 -8.78 0.33
N ALA A 118 -7.55 -8.98 0.66
CA ALA A 118 -7.13 -9.94 1.70
C ALA A 118 -7.62 -9.59 3.13
N GLY A 119 -8.20 -8.43 3.35
CA GLY A 119 -8.72 -8.00 4.65
C GLY A 119 -7.71 -7.25 5.52
N GLN A 120 -6.41 -7.28 5.23
CA GLN A 120 -5.39 -6.65 6.08
C GLN A 120 -5.52 -5.13 6.12
N HIS A 121 -5.80 -4.50 4.98
CA HIS A 121 -6.04 -3.06 4.93
C HIS A 121 -7.30 -2.67 5.70
N GLY A 122 -8.39 -3.42 5.52
CA GLY A 122 -9.63 -3.21 6.26
C GLY A 122 -9.46 -3.36 7.78
N VAL A 123 -8.71 -4.38 8.23
CA VAL A 123 -8.40 -4.55 9.66
C VAL A 123 -7.56 -3.39 10.19
N ALA A 124 -6.54 -2.95 9.45
CA ALA A 124 -5.71 -1.82 9.87
C ALA A 124 -6.53 -0.52 9.94
N THR A 125 -7.40 -0.27 8.96
CA THR A 125 -8.31 0.89 8.96
C THR A 125 -9.31 0.82 10.12
N ALA A 126 -9.97 -0.32 10.32
CA ALA A 126 -10.89 -0.51 11.44
C ALA A 126 -10.21 -0.30 12.80
N THR A 127 -8.96 -0.78 12.93
CA THR A 127 -8.17 -0.62 14.16
C THR A 127 -7.91 0.85 14.48
N ILE A 128 -7.45 1.63 13.49
CA ILE A 128 -7.15 3.04 13.74
C ILE A 128 -8.42 3.89 13.89
N CYS A 129 -9.50 3.53 13.22
CA CYS A 129 -10.81 4.18 13.42
C CYS A 129 -11.35 3.94 14.82
N ALA A 130 -11.26 2.70 15.32
CA ALA A 130 -11.63 2.38 16.71
C ALA A 130 -10.79 3.18 17.70
N ARG A 131 -9.48 3.30 17.48
CA ARG A 131 -8.58 4.10 18.32
C ARG A 131 -8.97 5.57 18.38
N TYR A 132 -9.36 6.15 17.23
CA TYR A 132 -9.64 7.59 17.12
C TYR A 132 -11.13 7.95 17.26
N GLY A 133 -12.01 6.97 17.45
CA GLY A 133 -13.45 7.19 17.54
C GLY A 133 -14.08 7.66 16.23
N LEU A 134 -13.58 7.18 15.09
CA LEU A 134 -14.06 7.51 13.75
C LEU A 134 -15.05 6.44 13.27
N GLU A 135 -16.09 6.87 12.55
CA GLU A 135 -16.95 5.93 11.82
C GLU A 135 -16.14 5.22 10.73
N CYS A 136 -16.30 3.90 10.60
CA CYS A 136 -15.54 3.10 9.65
C CYS A 136 -16.44 2.21 8.80
N VAL A 137 -16.34 2.38 7.47
CA VAL A 137 -17.01 1.52 6.48
C VAL A 137 -15.94 0.90 5.57
N VAL A 138 -15.95 -0.43 5.44
CA VAL A 138 -14.99 -1.17 4.64
C VAL A 138 -15.72 -1.92 3.54
N TYR A 139 -15.39 -1.62 2.28
CA TYR A 139 -15.87 -2.30 1.09
C TYR A 139 -14.99 -3.51 0.80
N MET A 140 -15.59 -4.67 0.59
CA MET A 140 -14.88 -5.92 0.34
C MET A 140 -15.67 -6.77 -0.65
N GLY A 141 -15.03 -7.28 -1.69
CA GLY A 141 -15.69 -8.17 -2.63
C GLY A 141 -16.27 -9.41 -1.94
N SER A 142 -17.46 -9.84 -2.33
CA SER A 142 -18.15 -10.94 -1.62
C SER A 142 -17.40 -12.27 -1.69
N GLU A 143 -16.60 -12.51 -2.72
CA GLU A 143 -15.71 -13.67 -2.79
C GLU A 143 -14.56 -13.54 -1.76
N ASP A 144 -14.01 -12.35 -1.59
CA ASP A 144 -12.98 -12.07 -0.60
C ASP A 144 -13.54 -12.16 0.84
N VAL A 145 -14.78 -11.70 1.06
CA VAL A 145 -15.48 -11.85 2.36
C VAL A 145 -15.54 -13.33 2.80
N LYS A 146 -15.81 -14.24 1.86
CA LYS A 146 -15.83 -15.68 2.14
C LYS A 146 -14.43 -16.22 2.42
N ARG A 147 -13.47 -15.91 1.56
CA ARG A 147 -12.07 -16.40 1.65
C ARG A 147 -11.37 -15.90 2.91
N GLN A 148 -11.70 -14.68 3.37
CA GLN A 148 -11.01 -13.96 4.43
C GLN A 148 -11.90 -13.70 5.65
N SER A 149 -12.84 -14.61 5.94
CA SER A 149 -13.79 -14.48 7.05
C SER A 149 -13.18 -14.15 8.43
N PRO A 150 -11.96 -14.62 8.79
CA PRO A 150 -11.33 -14.20 10.06
C PRO A 150 -11.03 -12.70 10.10
N ASN A 151 -10.62 -12.08 8.99
CA ASN A 151 -10.38 -10.63 8.93
C ASN A 151 -11.69 -9.85 8.95
N VAL A 152 -12.75 -10.36 8.31
CA VAL A 152 -14.11 -9.78 8.41
C VAL A 152 -14.60 -9.76 9.84
N TYR A 153 -14.40 -10.86 10.58
CA TYR A 153 -14.72 -10.92 12.01
C TYR A 153 -13.96 -9.87 12.83
N ARG A 154 -12.64 -9.73 12.58
CA ARG A 154 -11.81 -8.72 13.25
C ARG A 154 -12.30 -7.30 13.00
N MET A 155 -12.62 -6.96 11.74
CA MET A 155 -13.16 -5.63 11.38
C MET A 155 -14.46 -5.33 12.12
N LYS A 156 -15.40 -6.30 12.15
CA LYS A 156 -16.67 -6.15 12.86
C LYS A 156 -16.49 -6.02 14.38
N LEU A 157 -15.55 -6.79 14.96
CA LEU A 157 -15.22 -6.69 16.38
C LEU A 157 -14.67 -5.31 16.76
N LEU A 158 -13.97 -4.65 15.83
CA LEU A 158 -13.44 -3.29 15.96
C LEU A 158 -14.50 -2.20 15.70
N GLY A 159 -15.75 -2.59 15.43
CA GLY A 159 -16.86 -1.66 15.20
C GLY A 159 -17.01 -1.17 13.77
N ALA A 160 -16.24 -1.68 12.80
CA ALA A 160 -16.39 -1.31 11.40
C ALA A 160 -17.59 -2.00 10.74
N THR A 161 -18.27 -1.29 9.85
CA THR A 161 -19.27 -1.85 8.93
C THR A 161 -18.54 -2.42 7.73
N VAL A 162 -18.69 -3.73 7.49
CA VAL A 162 -18.15 -4.39 6.28
C VAL A 162 -19.28 -4.56 5.27
N VAL A 163 -19.11 -3.93 4.10
CA VAL A 163 -20.09 -3.96 3.00
C VAL A 163 -19.59 -4.93 1.91
N PRO A 164 -20.28 -6.08 1.73
CA PRO A 164 -19.96 -7.00 0.64
C PRO A 164 -20.31 -6.38 -0.71
N VAL A 165 -19.40 -6.47 -1.68
CA VAL A 165 -19.60 -5.97 -3.05
C VAL A 165 -19.87 -7.16 -3.98
N GLU A 166 -21.05 -7.16 -4.60
CA GLU A 166 -21.54 -8.25 -5.46
C GLU A 166 -21.32 -7.99 -6.96
N SER A 167 -20.87 -6.81 -7.35
CA SER A 167 -20.63 -6.45 -8.75
C SER A 167 -19.29 -7.00 -9.26
N GLY A 168 -19.17 -7.18 -10.56
CA GLY A 168 -17.95 -7.57 -11.26
C GLY A 168 -17.42 -8.94 -10.83
N SER A 169 -16.09 -9.04 -10.69
CA SER A 169 -15.40 -10.23 -10.19
C SER A 169 -15.57 -10.46 -8.68
N ARG A 170 -16.20 -9.52 -7.98
CA ARG A 170 -16.45 -9.56 -6.54
C ARG A 170 -15.18 -9.65 -5.70
N THR A 171 -14.11 -8.98 -6.17
CA THR A 171 -12.78 -8.92 -5.56
C THR A 171 -12.34 -7.48 -5.30
N LEU A 172 -11.06 -7.27 -4.97
CA LEU A 172 -10.48 -5.97 -4.61
C LEU A 172 -10.79 -4.84 -5.61
N LYS A 173 -10.73 -5.11 -6.93
CA LYS A 173 -11.02 -4.09 -7.95
C LYS A 173 -12.42 -3.50 -7.80
N ASP A 174 -13.41 -4.36 -7.56
CA ASP A 174 -14.81 -3.93 -7.44
C ASP A 174 -15.08 -3.27 -6.09
N ALA A 175 -14.37 -3.69 -5.02
CA ALA A 175 -14.38 -3.02 -3.74
C ALA A 175 -13.87 -1.58 -3.85
N LEU A 176 -12.77 -1.34 -4.60
CA LEU A 176 -12.27 0.01 -4.92
C LEU A 176 -13.31 0.85 -5.66
N ASN A 177 -13.95 0.28 -6.67
CA ASN A 177 -14.99 0.97 -7.43
C ASN A 177 -16.15 1.42 -6.54
N GLU A 178 -16.60 0.56 -5.61
CA GLU A 178 -17.71 0.88 -4.72
C GLU A 178 -17.32 1.92 -3.67
N ALA A 179 -16.12 1.81 -3.10
CA ALA A 179 -15.58 2.82 -2.20
C ALA A 179 -15.49 4.20 -2.88
N MET A 180 -15.06 4.25 -4.14
CA MET A 180 -15.03 5.50 -4.90
C MET A 180 -16.42 6.08 -5.17
N ARG A 181 -17.45 5.25 -5.39
CA ARG A 181 -18.84 5.71 -5.54
C ARG A 181 -19.38 6.30 -4.25
N ASP A 182 -19.13 5.64 -3.11
CA ASP A 182 -19.48 6.18 -1.80
C ASP A 182 -18.78 7.52 -1.55
N TRP A 183 -17.48 7.60 -1.86
CA TRP A 183 -16.73 8.83 -1.67
C TRP A 183 -17.31 10.00 -2.45
N VAL A 184 -17.66 9.80 -3.73
CA VAL A 184 -18.34 10.81 -4.56
C VAL A 184 -19.62 11.33 -3.91
N ALA A 185 -20.40 10.42 -3.28
CA ALA A 185 -21.67 10.77 -2.66
C ALA A 185 -21.53 11.48 -1.31
N ASN A 186 -20.38 11.34 -0.62
CA ASN A 186 -20.20 11.76 0.77
C ASN A 186 -18.90 12.54 1.01
N VAL A 187 -18.39 13.28 0.03
CA VAL A 187 -17.07 13.96 0.10
C VAL A 187 -16.93 14.94 1.26
N ASP A 188 -18.03 15.56 1.71
CA ASP A 188 -17.99 16.61 2.73
C ASP A 188 -17.55 16.09 4.09
N ASN A 189 -18.00 14.91 4.49
CA ASN A 189 -17.74 14.32 5.80
C ASN A 189 -16.87 13.07 5.79
N THR A 190 -16.51 12.58 4.61
CA THR A 190 -15.85 11.28 4.45
C THR A 190 -14.44 11.44 3.91
N PHE A 191 -13.50 10.71 4.52
CA PHE A 191 -12.14 10.53 4.02
C PHE A 191 -11.97 9.08 3.52
N TYR A 192 -11.43 8.93 2.32
CA TYR A 192 -11.11 7.61 1.77
C TYR A 192 -9.65 7.26 2.11
N ILE A 193 -9.45 6.23 2.92
CA ILE A 193 -8.12 5.68 3.20
C ILE A 193 -7.79 4.61 2.16
N ILE A 194 -6.90 4.92 1.21
CA ILE A 194 -6.45 3.98 0.17
C ILE A 194 -5.30 3.11 0.71
N GLY A 195 -5.42 1.80 0.49
CA GLY A 195 -4.51 0.80 1.04
C GLY A 195 -3.22 0.55 0.28
N THR A 196 -3.02 1.20 -0.87
CA THR A 196 -1.86 1.00 -1.73
C THR A 196 -1.37 2.30 -2.37
N VAL A 197 -0.24 2.27 -3.08
CA VAL A 197 0.33 3.45 -3.79
C VAL A 197 -0.38 3.76 -5.11
N ALA A 198 -1.57 3.21 -5.33
CA ALA A 198 -2.48 3.55 -6.44
C ALA A 198 -3.41 4.71 -6.05
N GLY A 199 -4.20 5.16 -7.02
CA GLY A 199 -5.17 6.23 -6.83
C GLY A 199 -4.68 7.59 -7.36
N PRO A 200 -5.56 8.60 -7.36
CA PRO A 200 -5.21 9.93 -7.86
C PRO A 200 -4.18 10.60 -6.94
N HIS A 201 -3.32 11.44 -7.51
CA HIS A 201 -2.44 12.26 -6.69
C HIS A 201 -3.26 13.07 -5.66
N PRO A 202 -2.90 13.09 -4.34
CA PRO A 202 -1.58 12.78 -3.77
C PRO A 202 -1.41 11.37 -3.20
N TYR A 203 -2.38 10.46 -3.36
CA TYR A 203 -2.34 9.15 -2.71
C TYR A 203 -1.04 8.36 -2.95
N PRO A 204 -0.50 8.22 -4.19
CA PRO A 204 0.73 7.46 -4.39
C PRO A 204 1.91 8.01 -3.59
N MET A 205 2.06 9.34 -3.57
CA MET A 205 3.12 10.02 -2.81
C MET A 205 2.90 9.87 -1.30
N MET A 206 1.68 10.11 -0.84
CA MET A 206 1.31 10.02 0.58
C MET A 206 1.51 8.61 1.15
N VAL A 207 1.05 7.59 0.43
CA VAL A 207 1.22 6.19 0.86
C VAL A 207 2.69 5.79 0.84
N ARG A 208 3.46 6.20 -0.19
CA ARG A 208 4.90 6.02 -0.23
C ARG A 208 5.57 6.58 1.03
N ASP A 209 5.27 7.82 1.37
CA ASP A 209 5.92 8.52 2.47
C ASP A 209 5.60 7.87 3.83
N PHE A 210 4.35 7.45 4.06
CA PHE A 210 3.99 6.73 5.29
C PHE A 210 4.52 5.31 5.36
N GLN A 211 4.82 4.67 4.22
CA GLN A 211 5.39 3.33 4.18
C GLN A 211 6.92 3.33 4.15
N SER A 212 7.58 4.45 3.82
CA SER A 212 9.04 4.51 3.69
C SER A 212 9.80 4.17 4.97
N VAL A 213 9.15 4.28 6.12
CA VAL A 213 9.68 3.81 7.42
C VAL A 213 10.22 2.37 7.37
N ILE A 214 9.67 1.52 6.49
CA ILE A 214 10.14 0.13 6.33
C ILE A 214 11.59 0.11 5.85
N GLY A 215 11.89 0.82 4.77
CA GLY A 215 13.25 0.88 4.20
C GLY A 215 14.18 1.77 5.02
N GLU A 216 13.68 2.86 5.62
CA GLU A 216 14.46 3.72 6.52
C GLU A 216 15.02 2.91 7.71
N GLU A 217 14.19 2.08 8.32
CA GLU A 217 14.65 1.17 9.38
C GLU A 217 15.64 0.12 8.87
N CYS A 218 15.44 -0.43 7.67
CA CYS A 218 16.38 -1.38 7.07
C CYS A 218 17.76 -0.74 6.87
N LEU A 219 17.85 0.50 6.38
CA LEU A 219 19.13 1.20 6.22
C LEU A 219 19.92 1.30 7.52
N VAL A 220 19.24 1.40 8.66
CA VAL A 220 19.86 1.48 10.01
C VAL A 220 20.16 0.09 10.56
N GLN A 221 19.28 -0.90 10.35
CA GLN A 221 19.38 -2.23 10.97
C GLN A 221 20.32 -3.17 10.21
N MET A 222 20.40 -3.05 8.87
CA MET A 222 21.14 -3.99 8.04
C MET A 222 22.65 -4.03 8.29
N PRO A 223 23.37 -2.91 8.55
CA PRO A 223 24.80 -2.97 8.83
C PRO A 223 25.15 -3.92 10.00
N GLU A 224 24.44 -3.82 11.11
CA GLU A 224 24.65 -4.69 12.28
C GLU A 224 24.28 -6.15 11.95
N MET A 225 23.15 -6.37 11.29
CA MET A 225 22.68 -7.73 10.96
C MET A 225 23.60 -8.44 9.98
N LEU A 226 24.13 -7.73 8.99
CA LEU A 226 25.10 -8.27 8.01
C LEU A 226 26.44 -8.59 8.66
N LEU A 227 26.94 -7.70 9.51
CA LEU A 227 28.17 -7.92 10.29
C LEU A 227 28.03 -9.18 11.17
N ALA A 228 26.91 -9.30 11.89
CA ALA A 228 26.63 -10.48 12.75
C ALA A 228 26.54 -11.79 11.96
N ALA A 229 26.14 -11.74 10.67
CA ALA A 229 26.11 -12.88 9.76
C ALA A 229 27.45 -13.13 9.06
N GLY A 230 28.52 -12.35 9.35
CA GLY A 230 29.83 -12.49 8.74
C GLY A 230 29.92 -11.91 7.32
N CYS A 231 28.97 -11.08 6.91
CA CYS A 231 29.00 -10.37 5.63
C CYS A 231 29.93 -9.15 5.71
N LYS A 232 30.50 -8.76 4.55
CA LYS A 232 31.42 -7.62 4.47
C LYS A 232 30.73 -6.31 4.07
N ASN A 233 29.53 -6.41 3.48
CA ASN A 233 28.78 -5.28 2.99
C ASN A 233 28.00 -4.60 4.16
N GLU A 234 27.79 -3.31 4.09
CA GLU A 234 26.96 -2.57 5.04
C GLU A 234 25.47 -2.59 4.66
N GLN A 235 25.16 -2.84 3.41
CA GLN A 235 23.80 -2.93 2.90
C GLN A 235 23.61 -4.22 2.05
N PRO A 236 22.39 -4.71 1.90
CA PRO A 236 22.14 -5.94 1.14
C PRO A 236 22.45 -5.77 -0.35
N ASP A 237 22.89 -6.85 -1.01
CA ASP A 237 23.09 -6.88 -2.47
C ASP A 237 21.75 -6.74 -3.23
N ALA A 238 20.66 -7.19 -2.61
CA ALA A 238 19.32 -7.08 -3.18
C ALA A 238 18.25 -6.94 -2.10
N VAL A 239 17.25 -6.09 -2.38
CA VAL A 239 15.99 -6.01 -1.64
C VAL A 239 14.89 -6.57 -2.52
N ILE A 240 14.14 -7.53 -2.00
CA ILE A 240 13.10 -8.25 -2.74
C ILE A 240 11.76 -8.02 -2.06
N ALA A 241 10.75 -7.64 -2.82
CA ALA A 241 9.39 -7.45 -2.32
C ALA A 241 8.34 -7.95 -3.32
N CYS A 242 7.25 -8.52 -2.82
CA CYS A 242 6.10 -8.84 -3.66
C CYS A 242 5.38 -7.56 -4.10
N VAL A 243 4.81 -7.58 -5.31
CA VAL A 243 4.10 -6.45 -5.90
C VAL A 243 2.67 -6.87 -6.23
N GLY A 244 1.73 -6.30 -5.47
CA GLY A 244 0.32 -6.21 -5.85
C GLY A 244 0.04 -4.79 -6.30
N GLY A 245 -0.67 -3.99 -5.49
CA GLY A 245 -0.75 -2.53 -5.73
C GLY A 245 0.56 -1.76 -5.45
N GLY A 246 1.54 -2.35 -4.78
CA GLY A 246 2.90 -1.83 -4.65
C GLY A 246 3.25 -1.16 -3.31
N SER A 247 2.35 -1.08 -2.31
CA SER A 247 2.62 -0.29 -1.10
C SER A 247 3.79 -0.82 -0.26
N ASN A 248 3.88 -2.14 -0.06
CA ASN A 248 5.00 -2.72 0.68
C ASN A 248 6.32 -2.58 -0.09
N ALA A 249 6.29 -2.84 -1.39
CA ALA A 249 7.46 -2.72 -2.25
C ALA A 249 7.97 -1.28 -2.26
N MET A 250 7.10 -0.28 -2.46
CA MET A 250 7.47 1.12 -2.43
C MET A 250 7.99 1.53 -1.06
N GLY A 251 7.40 1.04 0.02
CA GLY A 251 7.84 1.33 1.40
C GLY A 251 9.27 0.89 1.66
N ILE A 252 9.68 -0.28 1.19
CA ILE A 252 11.04 -0.76 1.38
C ILE A 252 11.99 -0.25 0.29
N PHE A 253 11.54 -0.07 -0.96
CA PHE A 253 12.41 0.32 -2.08
C PHE A 253 12.74 1.81 -2.08
N TYR A 254 11.81 2.68 -1.71
CA TYR A 254 11.98 4.12 -1.84
C TYR A 254 13.24 4.65 -1.14
N PRO A 255 13.55 4.31 0.11
CA PRO A 255 14.79 4.72 0.74
C PRO A 255 16.06 4.14 0.08
N TYR A 256 15.95 3.02 -0.63
CA TYR A 256 17.07 2.38 -1.32
C TYR A 256 17.27 2.86 -2.77
N ILE A 257 16.40 3.69 -3.34
CA ILE A 257 16.49 4.11 -4.76
C ILE A 257 17.85 4.74 -5.10
N ASN A 258 18.45 5.47 -4.17
CA ASN A 258 19.75 6.11 -4.35
C ASN A 258 20.94 5.22 -3.95
N HIS A 259 20.72 3.98 -3.51
CA HIS A 259 21.75 3.02 -3.15
C HIS A 259 22.09 2.14 -4.38
N ALA A 260 22.93 2.65 -5.27
CA ALA A 260 23.25 2.01 -6.56
C ALA A 260 23.81 0.58 -6.46
N GLN A 261 24.34 0.18 -5.31
CA GLN A 261 24.88 -1.16 -5.08
C GLN A 261 23.82 -2.17 -4.65
N THR A 262 22.63 -1.72 -4.26
CA THR A 262 21.52 -2.59 -3.84
C THR A 262 20.52 -2.74 -5.00
N ARG A 263 20.32 -3.95 -5.49
CA ARG A 263 19.31 -4.24 -6.52
C ARG A 263 17.92 -4.25 -5.89
N LEU A 264 16.95 -3.63 -6.55
CA LEU A 264 15.55 -3.66 -6.14
C LEU A 264 14.78 -4.62 -7.05
N ILE A 265 14.17 -5.65 -6.47
CA ILE A 265 13.53 -6.74 -7.22
C ILE A 265 12.08 -6.86 -6.77
N GLY A 266 11.16 -6.42 -7.65
CA GLY A 266 9.72 -6.63 -7.48
C GLY A 266 9.31 -8.01 -8.01
N VAL A 267 8.47 -8.73 -7.27
CA VAL A 267 7.96 -10.05 -7.66
C VAL A 267 6.45 -9.99 -7.76
N GLU A 268 5.93 -10.16 -8.97
CA GLU A 268 4.49 -10.19 -9.26
C GLU A 268 3.94 -11.61 -9.23
N ALA A 269 2.61 -11.73 -9.07
CA ALA A 269 1.94 -13.03 -9.05
C ALA A 269 1.73 -13.55 -10.48
N ALA A 270 2.42 -14.63 -10.83
CA ALA A 270 2.28 -15.31 -12.12
C ALA A 270 1.01 -16.18 -12.22
N GLY A 271 0.25 -16.36 -11.13
CA GLY A 271 -0.99 -17.14 -11.12
C GLY A 271 -0.82 -18.55 -11.64
N GLU A 272 -1.66 -18.92 -12.62
CA GLU A 272 -1.58 -20.22 -13.33
C GLU A 272 -0.58 -20.20 -14.51
N GLY A 273 0.27 -19.19 -14.57
CA GLY A 273 1.25 -18.97 -15.65
C GLY A 273 0.93 -17.74 -16.49
N MET A 274 1.99 -17.06 -16.94
CA MET A 274 1.87 -15.79 -17.66
C MET A 274 1.09 -15.87 -18.97
N GLU A 275 1.11 -17.03 -19.63
CA GLU A 275 0.44 -17.27 -20.92
C GLU A 275 -1.00 -17.78 -20.74
N SER A 276 -1.43 -18.10 -19.53
CA SER A 276 -2.78 -18.57 -19.25
C SER A 276 -3.83 -17.46 -19.25
N GLY A 277 -3.39 -16.19 -19.14
CA GLY A 277 -4.27 -15.05 -18.89
C GLY A 277 -4.78 -14.97 -17.43
N LYS A 278 -4.44 -15.95 -16.59
CA LYS A 278 -4.82 -16.00 -15.17
C LYS A 278 -3.62 -15.67 -14.28
N HIS A 279 -3.24 -14.41 -14.26
CA HIS A 279 -2.13 -13.85 -13.47
C HIS A 279 -2.46 -12.42 -13.03
N SER A 280 -1.60 -11.81 -12.20
CA SER A 280 -1.70 -10.40 -11.75
C SER A 280 -0.38 -9.66 -11.97
N ALA A 281 0.34 -9.98 -13.05
CA ALA A 281 1.65 -9.40 -13.36
C ALA A 281 1.50 -8.16 -14.26
N SER A 282 1.06 -7.05 -13.69
CA SER A 282 0.74 -5.81 -14.41
C SER A 282 1.96 -5.12 -15.03
N LEU A 283 3.12 -5.16 -14.37
CA LEU A 283 4.38 -4.59 -14.90
C LEU A 283 4.92 -5.39 -16.08
N GLN A 284 4.72 -6.72 -16.07
CA GLN A 284 5.24 -7.62 -17.10
C GLN A 284 4.35 -7.70 -18.34
N LYS A 285 3.04 -7.70 -18.16
CA LYS A 285 2.03 -7.98 -19.22
C LYS A 285 1.03 -6.85 -19.44
N GLY A 286 0.99 -5.84 -18.56
CA GLY A 286 0.09 -4.71 -18.71
C GLY A 286 0.58 -3.68 -19.73
N SER A 287 -0.31 -2.78 -20.08
CA SER A 287 -0.04 -1.61 -20.92
C SER A 287 -0.43 -0.31 -20.19
N PRO A 288 0.12 0.86 -20.57
CA PRO A 288 -0.26 2.12 -19.95
C PRO A 288 -1.76 2.43 -20.11
N GLY A 289 -2.46 2.60 -19.00
CA GLY A 289 -3.88 2.91 -18.95
C GLY A 289 -4.24 3.72 -17.70
N VAL A 290 -5.50 4.07 -17.55
CA VAL A 290 -6.02 4.77 -16.37
C VAL A 290 -6.87 3.80 -15.55
N LEU A 291 -6.50 3.62 -14.28
CA LEU A 291 -7.24 2.79 -13.34
C LEU A 291 -7.31 3.50 -11.98
N HIS A 292 -8.51 3.53 -11.38
CA HIS A 292 -8.75 4.13 -10.04
C HIS A 292 -8.16 5.53 -9.86
N GLY A 293 -8.18 6.34 -10.93
CA GLY A 293 -7.81 7.76 -10.90
C GLY A 293 -6.33 8.07 -11.11
N ASN A 294 -5.49 7.11 -11.44
CA ASN A 294 -4.11 7.34 -11.88
C ASN A 294 -3.78 6.60 -13.17
N ARG A 295 -2.81 7.13 -13.92
CA ARG A 295 -2.25 6.42 -15.08
C ARG A 295 -1.15 5.49 -14.61
N THR A 296 -1.26 4.22 -15.00
CA THR A 296 -0.34 3.16 -14.58
C THR A 296 -0.26 2.04 -15.63
N TYR A 297 0.47 0.96 -15.34
CA TYR A 297 0.34 -0.29 -16.07
C TYR A 297 -0.93 -1.02 -15.64
N VAL A 298 -1.75 -1.39 -16.62
CA VAL A 298 -3.05 -2.06 -16.42
C VAL A 298 -3.11 -3.32 -17.26
N LEU A 299 -3.58 -4.41 -16.68
CA LEU A 299 -3.99 -5.60 -17.43
C LEU A 299 -5.33 -5.29 -18.11
N GLN A 300 -5.27 -5.03 -19.40
CA GLN A 300 -6.39 -4.61 -20.23
C GLN A 300 -6.31 -5.21 -21.63
N ASP A 301 -7.46 -5.32 -22.29
CA ASP A 301 -7.56 -5.74 -23.69
C ASP A 301 -7.24 -4.58 -24.66
N ASP A 302 -7.29 -4.85 -25.96
CA ASP A 302 -7.03 -3.88 -27.03
C ASP A 302 -8.05 -2.72 -27.06
N ASN A 303 -9.20 -2.88 -26.41
CA ASN A 303 -10.22 -1.83 -26.26
C ASN A 303 -10.06 -1.03 -24.94
N GLY A 304 -9.02 -1.33 -24.14
CA GLY A 304 -8.77 -0.68 -22.85
C GLY A 304 -9.67 -1.19 -21.73
N GLN A 305 -10.37 -2.33 -21.91
CA GLN A 305 -11.17 -2.93 -20.85
C GLN A 305 -10.27 -3.73 -19.90
N VAL A 306 -10.41 -3.50 -18.61
CA VAL A 306 -9.65 -4.20 -17.57
C VAL A 306 -10.00 -5.69 -17.61
N THR A 307 -8.99 -6.53 -17.77
CA THR A 307 -9.14 -7.99 -17.75
C THR A 307 -9.21 -8.53 -16.33
N GLU A 308 -9.84 -9.68 -16.14
CA GLU A 308 -9.83 -10.37 -14.86
C GLU A 308 -8.42 -10.83 -14.52
N THR A 309 -8.08 -10.75 -13.23
CA THR A 309 -6.79 -11.19 -12.69
C THR A 309 -6.96 -12.44 -11.85
N HIS A 310 -5.86 -13.12 -11.59
CA HIS A 310 -5.83 -14.28 -10.71
C HIS A 310 -4.55 -14.34 -9.89
N SER A 311 -4.72 -14.49 -8.59
CA SER A 311 -3.65 -14.82 -7.65
C SER A 311 -4.21 -15.67 -6.51
N VAL A 312 -3.46 -16.68 -6.09
CA VAL A 312 -3.76 -17.45 -4.86
C VAL A 312 -3.76 -16.50 -3.65
N SER A 313 -2.86 -15.51 -3.65
CA SER A 313 -2.84 -14.45 -2.65
C SER A 313 -3.80 -13.33 -3.04
N ALA A 314 -4.91 -13.19 -2.30
CA ALA A 314 -5.86 -12.10 -2.49
C ALA A 314 -5.23 -10.69 -2.36
N GLY A 315 -4.12 -10.57 -1.63
CA GLY A 315 -3.36 -9.32 -1.51
C GLY A 315 -2.53 -8.94 -2.73
N LEU A 316 -2.36 -9.88 -3.69
CA LEU A 316 -1.66 -9.68 -4.97
C LEU A 316 -2.61 -9.79 -6.17
N ASP A 317 -3.91 -9.88 -5.94
CA ASP A 317 -4.94 -10.00 -6.97
C ASP A 317 -5.47 -8.61 -7.36
N TYR A 318 -4.73 -7.92 -8.24
CA TYR A 318 -5.04 -6.57 -8.67
C TYR A 318 -4.54 -6.34 -10.10
N PRO A 319 -5.36 -5.76 -11.01
CA PRO A 319 -5.02 -5.63 -12.42
C PRO A 319 -4.13 -4.43 -12.75
N GLY A 320 -3.63 -3.74 -11.77
CA GLY A 320 -2.76 -2.58 -11.92
C GLY A 320 -1.64 -2.55 -10.89
N VAL A 321 -0.89 -1.46 -10.90
CA VAL A 321 0.17 -1.19 -9.92
C VAL A 321 0.18 0.31 -9.62
N GLY A 322 0.73 0.73 -8.49
CA GLY A 322 0.85 2.14 -8.14
C GLY A 322 2.05 2.84 -8.77
#